data_095d137542442b8dd06308a66513d1e9
#
_entry.id   095d137542442b8dd06308a66513d1e9
#
_cell.length_a   1.000
_cell.length_b   1.000
_cell.length_c   1.000
_cell.angle_alpha   90.00
_cell.angle_beta   90.00
_cell.angle_gamma   90.00
#
_symmetry.space_group_name_H-M   'P 1'
#
loop_
_entity.id
_entity.type
_entity.pdbx_description
1 polymer ?
#
loop_
_entity_poly.entity_id
_entity_poly.type
_entity_poly.pdbx_seq_one_letter_code
_entity_poly.pdbx_strand_id
1 'polypeptide(L)'
;GSTFAARGNTFLNNVQTTTQKYAINVIVLKDGDYGTASLDGLKGVNFGRSYEKEKATLNKALAQMEETIDTQKYTTYDTYSQLADALYNKEVDAIVVGTQYKSMLELNHEGFDEETRIVKTYEFDKKAKSVTTAVTDVTEKPFNVYVTGIDTYGSVSTVSRSDVNLIVTVNPKTKQILMTSIPRDCEIELHKNGKMDKLTHTGIYGVEETISTIEDFLDLDVNYYARTNFSGITNIIDALGGVTVDS
;
A
#
# COMPACT_ATOMS: atom_id res chain seq x y z
N GLY A 1 -9.82 -28.87 -18.42
CA GLY A 1 -9.69 -27.94 -17.33
C GLY A 1 -9.10 -28.62 -16.12
N SER A 2 -7.82 -28.49 -15.89
CA SER A 2 -7.21 -29.00 -14.67
C SER A 2 -7.49 -28.01 -13.56
N THR A 3 -8.36 -28.38 -12.66
CA THR A 3 -8.60 -27.69 -11.41
C THR A 3 -7.32 -27.75 -10.58
N PHE A 4 -6.72 -26.60 -10.28
CA PHE A 4 -5.68 -26.48 -9.27
C PHE A 4 -6.30 -26.72 -7.89
N ALA A 5 -6.72 -27.92 -7.62
CA ALA A 5 -7.17 -28.32 -6.32
C ALA A 5 -5.97 -28.80 -5.51
N ALA A 6 -5.86 -28.28 -4.33
CA ALA A 6 -4.89 -28.60 -3.32
C ALA A 6 -4.35 -30.05 -3.39
N ARG A 7 -3.09 -30.17 -3.78
CA ARG A 7 -2.28 -31.33 -3.40
C ARG A 7 -1.42 -30.89 -2.22
N GLY A 8 -1.81 -31.30 -1.04
CA GLY A 8 -1.16 -30.88 0.20
C GLY A 8 -1.74 -29.57 0.75
N ASN A 9 -1.02 -28.90 1.64
CA ASN A 9 -1.43 -27.67 2.34
C ASN A 9 -1.21 -26.39 1.52
N THR A 10 -1.17 -26.46 0.19
CA THR A 10 -0.89 -25.31 -0.67
C THR A 10 -2.14 -24.88 -1.41
N PHE A 11 -2.56 -23.63 -1.18
CA PHE A 11 -3.72 -23.03 -1.83
C PHE A 11 -3.27 -21.84 -2.66
N LEU A 12 -3.82 -21.72 -3.88
CA LEU A 12 -3.72 -20.48 -4.65
C LEU A 12 -4.86 -19.56 -4.25
N ASN A 13 -4.50 -18.35 -3.90
CA ASN A 13 -5.43 -17.27 -3.60
C ASN A 13 -5.51 -16.31 -4.77
N ASN A 14 -6.70 -15.81 -5.05
CA ASN A 14 -6.91 -14.78 -6.05
C ASN A 14 -6.47 -13.42 -5.52
N VAL A 15 -5.70 -12.71 -6.32
CA VAL A 15 -5.33 -11.31 -6.05
C VAL A 15 -6.21 -10.41 -6.92
N GLN A 16 -7.01 -9.58 -6.27
CA GLN A 16 -7.90 -8.64 -6.93
C GLN A 16 -7.45 -7.21 -6.66
N THR A 17 -7.55 -6.37 -7.68
CA THR A 17 -7.37 -4.93 -7.54
C THR A 17 -8.72 -4.30 -7.30
N THR A 18 -8.86 -3.60 -6.21
CA THR A 18 -10.01 -2.74 -5.93
C THR A 18 -9.58 -1.29 -5.99
N THR A 19 -10.46 -0.42 -6.45
CA THR A 19 -10.22 1.02 -6.43
C THR A 19 -10.94 1.59 -5.21
N GLN A 20 -10.18 2.22 -4.31
CA GLN A 20 -10.71 2.93 -3.16
C GLN A 20 -10.55 4.43 -3.37
N LYS A 21 -11.58 5.19 -3.02
CA LYS A 21 -11.50 6.65 -2.98
C LYS A 21 -10.76 7.08 -1.73
N TYR A 22 -9.87 8.02 -1.92
CA TYR A 22 -9.01 8.56 -0.90
C TYR A 22 -9.12 10.07 -0.90
N ALA A 23 -9.30 10.68 0.26
CA ALA A 23 -9.45 12.11 0.38
C ALA A 23 -8.40 12.72 1.29
N ILE A 24 -7.82 13.84 0.85
CA ILE A 24 -6.93 14.70 1.63
C ILE A 24 -7.66 16.02 1.86
N ASN A 25 -7.74 16.44 3.11
CA ASN A 25 -8.43 17.65 3.51
C ASN A 25 -7.46 18.76 3.94
N VAL A 26 -7.79 19.97 3.57
CA VAL A 26 -7.22 21.19 4.15
C VAL A 26 -8.14 21.63 5.28
N ILE A 27 -7.63 21.70 6.49
CA ILE A 27 -8.40 21.91 7.73
C ILE A 27 -7.88 23.15 8.47
N VAL A 28 -8.83 23.96 8.96
CA VAL A 28 -8.56 25.14 9.81
C VAL A 28 -9.37 25.05 11.10
N LEU A 29 -8.95 25.76 12.15
CA LEU A 29 -9.79 25.97 13.33
C LEU A 29 -10.94 26.92 12.99
N LYS A 30 -12.17 26.57 13.41
CA LYS A 30 -13.34 27.48 13.27
C LYS A 30 -13.17 28.77 14.06
N ASP A 31 -12.55 28.68 15.21
CA ASP A 31 -12.31 29.79 16.13
C ASP A 31 -10.89 30.36 15.97
N GLY A 32 -10.46 30.50 14.74
CA GLY A 32 -9.17 31.05 14.37
C GLY A 32 -9.30 32.17 13.33
N ASP A 33 -8.18 32.81 12.99
CA ASP A 33 -8.13 33.90 12.02
C ASP A 33 -8.62 33.49 10.62
N TYR A 34 -8.56 32.19 10.33
CA TYR A 34 -8.94 31.62 9.03
C TYR A 34 -10.21 30.74 9.11
N GLY A 35 -11.00 30.87 10.19
CA GLY A 35 -12.16 30.03 10.44
C GLY A 35 -13.24 30.07 9.36
N THR A 36 -13.32 31.14 8.59
CA THR A 36 -14.27 31.31 7.46
C THR A 36 -13.57 31.47 6.10
N ALA A 37 -12.25 31.29 6.05
CA ALA A 37 -11.48 31.47 4.82
C ALA A 37 -11.83 30.43 3.75
N SER A 38 -11.83 30.85 2.48
CA SER A 38 -11.74 29.96 1.33
C SER A 38 -10.29 29.52 1.11
N LEU A 39 -10.08 28.59 0.18
CA LEU A 39 -8.71 28.17 -0.17
C LEU A 39 -7.85 29.36 -0.61
N ASP A 40 -8.40 30.28 -1.42
CA ASP A 40 -7.70 31.51 -1.83
C ASP A 40 -7.33 32.40 -0.66
N GLY A 41 -8.13 32.40 0.39
CA GLY A 41 -7.87 33.12 1.64
C GLY A 41 -6.73 32.55 2.47
N LEU A 42 -6.25 31.37 2.14
CA LEU A 42 -5.09 30.72 2.77
C LEU A 42 -3.76 30.97 2.04
N LYS A 43 -3.76 31.89 1.10
CA LYS A 43 -2.54 32.28 0.37
C LYS A 43 -1.51 32.88 1.33
N GLY A 44 -0.30 32.32 1.32
CA GLY A 44 0.80 32.80 2.15
C GLY A 44 0.78 32.38 3.62
N VAL A 45 -0.21 31.59 4.06
CA VAL A 45 -0.26 31.06 5.42
C VAL A 45 0.71 29.88 5.61
N ASN A 46 0.98 29.54 6.86
CA ASN A 46 1.79 28.38 7.21
C ASN A 46 0.92 27.13 7.31
N PHE A 47 1.20 26.12 6.46
CA PHE A 47 0.52 24.84 6.48
C PHE A 47 1.32 23.81 7.28
N GLY A 48 0.64 23.11 8.18
CA GLY A 48 1.19 21.94 8.82
C GLY A 48 0.95 20.67 7.99
N ARG A 49 1.94 19.81 7.95
CA ARG A 49 1.85 18.48 7.31
C ARG A 49 2.64 17.45 8.07
N SER A 50 2.31 16.19 7.86
CA SER A 50 3.08 15.05 8.36
C SER A 50 3.20 13.97 7.28
N TYR A 51 4.37 13.38 7.17
CA TYR A 51 4.65 12.24 6.29
C TYR A 51 4.66 10.91 7.04
N GLU A 52 4.00 10.84 8.18
CA GLU A 52 3.98 9.63 9.00
C GLU A 52 3.47 8.42 8.23
N LYS A 53 2.40 8.58 7.42
CA LYS A 53 1.76 7.45 6.75
C LYS A 53 1.45 7.61 5.26
N GLU A 54 1.40 8.81 4.69
CA GLU A 54 0.75 9.05 3.39
C GLU A 54 1.53 9.91 2.43
N LYS A 55 2.82 9.82 2.44
CA LYS A 55 3.68 10.75 1.70
C LYS A 55 3.29 10.92 0.23
N ALA A 56 3.07 9.83 -0.50
CA ALA A 56 2.78 9.92 -1.94
C ALA A 56 1.45 10.62 -2.23
N THR A 57 0.39 10.24 -1.51
CA THR A 57 -0.95 10.84 -1.69
C THR A 57 -0.99 12.28 -1.20
N LEU A 58 -0.32 12.56 -0.07
CA LEU A 58 -0.19 13.92 0.45
C LEU A 58 0.51 14.83 -0.55
N ASN A 59 1.62 14.39 -1.14
CA ASN A 59 2.34 15.18 -2.14
C ASN A 59 1.50 15.47 -3.39
N LYS A 60 0.64 14.54 -3.82
CA LYS A 60 -0.30 14.79 -4.91
C LYS A 60 -1.31 15.88 -4.54
N ALA A 61 -1.84 15.85 -3.32
CA ALA A 61 -2.75 16.88 -2.85
C ALA A 61 -2.07 18.25 -2.73
N LEU A 62 -0.86 18.29 -2.19
CA LEU A 62 -0.08 19.52 -2.08
C LEU A 62 0.24 20.12 -3.47
N ALA A 63 0.58 19.29 -4.44
CA ALA A 63 0.81 19.74 -5.81
C ALA A 63 -0.44 20.36 -6.44
N GLN A 64 -1.62 19.77 -6.23
CA GLN A 64 -2.89 20.36 -6.68
C GLN A 64 -3.23 21.66 -5.94
N MET A 65 -2.97 21.70 -4.65
CA MET A 65 -3.17 22.92 -3.86
C MET A 65 -2.28 24.07 -4.37
N GLU A 66 -1.04 23.78 -4.70
CA GLU A 66 -0.07 24.73 -5.22
C GLU A 66 -0.42 25.29 -6.60
N GLU A 67 -1.26 24.61 -7.37
CA GLU A 67 -1.83 25.14 -8.62
C GLU A 67 -2.81 26.31 -8.36
N THR A 68 -3.48 26.31 -7.22
CA THR A 68 -4.44 27.35 -6.83
C THR A 68 -3.78 28.43 -5.98
N ILE A 69 -2.84 28.06 -5.10
CA ILE A 69 -2.13 28.94 -4.18
C ILE A 69 -0.65 28.94 -4.53
N ASP A 70 -0.15 30.05 -5.09
CA ASP A 70 1.19 30.10 -5.69
C ASP A 70 2.36 29.98 -4.70
N THR A 71 2.17 30.41 -3.46
CA THR A 71 3.25 30.42 -2.47
C THR A 71 2.83 29.70 -1.21
N GLN A 72 3.55 28.64 -0.90
CA GLN A 72 3.25 27.75 0.23
C GLN A 72 4.39 27.76 1.24
N LYS A 73 4.02 27.83 2.51
CA LYS A 73 4.92 27.59 3.63
C LYS A 73 4.46 26.34 4.35
N TYR A 74 5.37 25.39 4.54
CA TYR A 74 5.09 24.16 5.22
C TYR A 74 5.94 24.00 6.47
N THR A 75 5.31 23.57 7.56
CA THR A 75 6.00 23.01 8.72
C THR A 75 5.68 21.53 8.76
N THR A 76 6.70 20.68 8.75
CA THR A 76 6.55 19.22 8.73
C THR A 76 6.73 18.69 10.14
N TYR A 77 5.75 17.90 10.59
CA TYR A 77 5.76 17.24 11.89
C TYR A 77 5.93 15.74 11.73
N ASP A 78 6.57 15.09 12.69
CA ASP A 78 6.86 13.65 12.62
C ASP A 78 5.60 12.79 12.74
N THR A 79 4.62 13.25 13.53
CA THR A 79 3.40 12.51 13.82
C THR A 79 2.14 13.34 13.59
N TYR A 80 1.01 12.66 13.37
CA TYR A 80 -0.30 13.33 13.29
C TYR A 80 -0.73 13.94 14.63
N SER A 81 -0.29 13.36 15.75
CA SER A 81 -0.49 13.94 17.08
C SER A 81 0.12 15.33 17.19
N GLN A 82 1.38 15.47 16.80
CA GLN A 82 2.08 16.76 16.77
C GLN A 82 1.41 17.74 15.79
N LEU A 83 0.93 17.24 14.67
CA LEU A 83 0.23 18.05 13.68
C LEU A 83 -1.06 18.66 14.23
N ALA A 84 -1.85 17.88 14.96
CA ALA A 84 -3.05 18.36 15.64
C ALA A 84 -2.72 19.40 16.72
N ASP A 85 -1.70 19.13 17.54
CA ASP A 85 -1.24 20.05 18.57
C ASP A 85 -0.81 21.41 17.98
N ALA A 86 -0.09 21.35 16.86
CA ALA A 86 0.37 22.57 16.16
C ALA A 86 -0.78 23.43 15.65
N LEU A 87 -1.86 22.82 15.16
CA LEU A 87 -3.05 23.54 14.75
C LEU A 87 -3.72 24.24 15.93
N TYR A 88 -3.94 23.52 17.03
CA TYR A 88 -4.58 24.06 18.24
C TYR A 88 -3.72 25.12 18.93
N ASN A 89 -2.41 24.96 18.93
CA ASN A 89 -1.46 25.96 19.47
C ASN A 89 -1.22 27.13 18.54
N LYS A 90 -1.84 27.13 17.36
CA LYS A 90 -1.68 28.17 16.32
C LYS A 90 -0.22 28.36 15.84
N GLU A 91 0.56 27.29 15.91
CA GLU A 91 1.89 27.23 15.30
C GLU A 91 1.80 27.20 13.77
N VAL A 92 0.72 26.60 13.26
CA VAL A 92 0.32 26.59 11.86
C VAL A 92 -1.11 27.11 11.72
N ASP A 93 -1.44 27.64 10.56
CA ASP A 93 -2.74 28.25 10.28
C ASP A 93 -3.74 27.24 9.73
N ALA A 94 -3.25 26.24 9.05
CA ALA A 94 -4.00 25.14 8.47
C ALA A 94 -3.17 23.85 8.47
N ILE A 95 -3.84 22.72 8.41
CA ILE A 95 -3.20 21.42 8.23
C ILE A 95 -3.73 20.72 7.01
N VAL A 96 -2.92 19.87 6.41
CA VAL A 96 -3.29 19.04 5.26
C VAL A 96 -3.13 17.58 5.65
N VAL A 97 -4.23 16.84 5.70
CA VAL A 97 -4.27 15.49 6.24
C VAL A 97 -5.37 14.64 5.61
N GLY A 98 -5.10 13.34 5.45
CA GLY A 98 -6.07 12.39 4.92
C GLY A 98 -7.27 12.17 5.84
N THR A 99 -8.46 12.04 5.25
CA THR A 99 -9.72 11.82 5.97
C THR A 99 -9.66 10.61 6.91
N GLN A 100 -8.96 9.55 6.53
CA GLN A 100 -8.84 8.33 7.32
C GLN A 100 -8.10 8.51 8.65
N TYR A 101 -7.33 9.59 8.81
CA TYR A 101 -6.61 9.89 10.05
C TYR A 101 -7.34 10.85 10.97
N LYS A 102 -8.53 11.29 10.59
CA LYS A 102 -9.37 12.20 11.36
C LYS A 102 -9.69 11.65 12.76
N SER A 103 -9.93 10.35 12.87
CA SER A 103 -10.16 9.70 14.16
C SER A 103 -8.95 9.75 15.08
N MET A 104 -7.73 9.71 14.55
CA MET A 104 -6.50 9.86 15.34
C MET A 104 -6.36 11.28 15.88
N LEU A 105 -6.74 12.28 15.08
CA LEU A 105 -6.75 13.68 15.50
C LEU A 105 -7.80 13.91 16.60
N GLU A 106 -8.98 13.29 16.47
CA GLU A 106 -10.06 13.35 17.48
C GLU A 106 -9.65 12.71 18.81
N LEU A 107 -8.88 11.61 18.79
CA LEU A 107 -8.35 10.99 20.01
C LEU A 107 -7.39 11.91 20.77
N ASN A 108 -6.62 12.73 20.07
CA ASN A 108 -5.70 13.67 20.70
C ASN A 108 -6.40 14.96 21.17
N HIS A 109 -7.42 15.39 20.45
CA HIS A 109 -8.19 16.60 20.73
C HIS A 109 -9.67 16.28 20.59
N GLU A 110 -10.31 15.94 21.71
CA GLU A 110 -11.75 15.70 21.78
C GLU A 110 -12.50 16.95 21.25
N GLY A 111 -13.46 16.73 20.36
CA GLY A 111 -14.17 17.81 19.68
C GLY A 111 -13.47 18.36 18.42
N PHE A 112 -12.42 17.70 17.95
CA PHE A 112 -11.68 18.13 16.75
C PHE A 112 -12.62 18.38 15.55
N ASP A 113 -13.57 17.47 15.29
CA ASP A 113 -14.50 17.57 14.19
C ASP A 113 -15.44 18.79 14.31
N GLU A 114 -15.84 19.14 15.53
CA GLU A 114 -16.75 20.27 15.79
C GLU A 114 -16.01 21.61 15.78
N GLU A 115 -14.76 21.60 16.19
CA GLU A 115 -13.94 22.80 16.35
C GLU A 115 -13.15 23.16 15.09
N THR A 116 -13.13 22.28 14.10
CA THR A 116 -12.42 22.46 12.85
C THR A 116 -13.36 22.51 11.65
N ARG A 117 -12.87 23.06 10.56
CA ARG A 117 -13.60 23.14 9.28
C ARG A 117 -12.70 22.69 8.14
N ILE A 118 -13.29 21.88 7.24
CA ILE A 118 -12.64 21.51 5.99
C ILE A 118 -12.82 22.65 4.98
N VAL A 119 -11.71 23.21 4.53
CA VAL A 119 -11.69 24.28 3.53
C VAL A 119 -11.75 23.71 2.12
N LYS A 120 -11.01 22.63 1.88
CA LYS A 120 -10.91 21.98 0.58
C LYS A 120 -10.64 20.48 0.77
N THR A 121 -11.24 19.68 -0.10
CA THR A 121 -10.98 18.24 -0.19
C THR A 121 -10.42 17.90 -1.55
N TYR A 122 -9.34 17.13 -1.56
CA TYR A 122 -8.75 16.56 -2.77
C TYR A 122 -9.02 15.06 -2.78
N GLU A 123 -9.67 14.57 -3.83
CA GLU A 123 -10.02 13.16 -3.97
C GLU A 123 -9.09 12.47 -4.96
N PHE A 124 -8.66 11.26 -4.59
CA PHE A 124 -7.82 10.41 -5.41
C PHE A 124 -8.37 8.99 -5.43
N ASP A 125 -8.14 8.32 -6.55
CA ASP A 125 -8.37 6.89 -6.65
C ASP A 125 -7.07 6.17 -6.26
N LYS A 126 -7.15 5.31 -5.24
CA LYS A 126 -6.06 4.47 -4.81
C LYS A 126 -6.37 3.02 -5.11
N LYS A 127 -5.50 2.38 -5.87
CA LYS A 127 -5.59 0.94 -6.09
C LYS A 127 -5.16 0.21 -4.81
N ALA A 128 -6.02 -0.67 -4.34
CA ALA A 128 -5.74 -1.56 -3.23
C ALA A 128 -5.82 -3.01 -3.70
N LYS A 129 -4.97 -3.85 -3.16
CA LYS A 129 -5.03 -5.29 -3.41
C LYS A 129 -5.80 -5.98 -2.30
N SER A 130 -6.56 -7.00 -2.68
CA SER A 130 -7.16 -7.94 -1.74
C SER A 130 -6.81 -9.36 -2.17
N VAL A 131 -6.63 -10.23 -1.19
CA VAL A 131 -6.32 -11.64 -1.40
C VAL A 131 -7.49 -12.46 -0.88
N THR A 132 -8.10 -13.24 -1.77
CA THR A 132 -9.23 -14.11 -1.43
C THR A 132 -8.95 -15.53 -1.85
N THR A 133 -9.38 -16.50 -1.05
CA THR A 133 -9.34 -17.89 -1.46
C THR A 133 -10.33 -18.10 -2.60
N ALA A 134 -9.86 -18.57 -3.75
CA ALA A 134 -10.69 -18.82 -4.91
C ALA A 134 -10.28 -20.09 -5.64
N VAL A 135 -11.24 -20.68 -6.34
CA VAL A 135 -10.95 -21.72 -7.33
C VAL A 135 -10.30 -21.03 -8.51
N THR A 136 -9.05 -21.37 -8.78
CA THR A 136 -8.27 -20.78 -9.87
C THR A 136 -8.54 -21.54 -11.15
N ASP A 137 -9.12 -20.87 -12.12
CA ASP A 137 -9.18 -21.37 -13.50
C ASP A 137 -7.98 -20.77 -14.26
N VAL A 138 -7.01 -21.61 -14.55
CA VAL A 138 -5.81 -21.22 -15.29
C VAL A 138 -6.17 -21.19 -16.78
N THR A 139 -6.49 -20.01 -17.27
CA THR A 139 -6.91 -19.77 -18.65
C THR A 139 -5.71 -19.73 -19.62
N GLU A 140 -5.99 -19.54 -20.91
CA GLU A 140 -4.98 -19.40 -21.96
C GLU A 140 -4.15 -18.10 -21.88
N LYS A 141 -4.44 -17.21 -20.92
CA LYS A 141 -3.75 -15.91 -20.78
C LYS A 141 -2.53 -16.03 -19.84
N PRO A 142 -1.46 -15.30 -20.11
CA PRO A 142 -0.34 -15.19 -19.19
C PRO A 142 -0.78 -14.64 -17.84
N PHE A 143 -0.16 -15.13 -16.77
CA PHE A 143 -0.43 -14.69 -15.41
C PHE A 143 0.82 -14.78 -14.52
N ASN A 144 0.81 -14.04 -13.42
CA ASN A 144 1.86 -14.02 -12.43
C ASN A 144 1.37 -14.56 -11.10
N VAL A 145 2.16 -15.42 -10.49
CA VAL A 145 1.93 -15.96 -9.15
C VAL A 145 3.02 -15.47 -8.23
N TYR A 146 2.66 -14.81 -7.13
CA TYR A 146 3.59 -14.54 -6.05
C TYR A 146 3.60 -15.73 -5.10
N VAL A 147 4.75 -16.36 -4.99
CA VAL A 147 4.97 -17.49 -4.08
C VAL A 147 5.91 -17.07 -2.97
N THR A 148 5.43 -17.14 -1.73
CA THR A 148 6.25 -16.88 -0.54
C THR A 148 6.51 -18.18 0.18
N GLY A 149 7.78 -18.44 0.48
CA GLY A 149 8.24 -19.64 1.16
C GLY A 149 8.68 -19.35 2.57
N ILE A 150 8.40 -20.29 3.48
CA ILE A 150 8.92 -20.32 4.84
C ILE A 150 9.84 -21.51 5.01
N ASP A 151 10.95 -21.28 5.68
CA ASP A 151 11.96 -22.32 5.96
C ASP A 151 11.54 -23.13 7.21
N THR A 152 10.38 -23.81 7.13
CA THR A 152 9.94 -24.70 8.20
C THR A 152 9.20 -25.91 7.65
N TYR A 153 9.48 -27.07 8.23
CA TYR A 153 8.72 -28.28 8.07
C TYR A 153 7.53 -28.26 9.04
N GLY A 154 6.53 -27.42 8.78
CA GLY A 154 5.40 -27.29 9.70
C GLY A 154 4.19 -26.62 9.09
N SER A 155 3.23 -26.28 9.95
CA SER A 155 2.02 -25.58 9.53
C SER A 155 2.34 -24.21 8.96
N VAL A 156 1.84 -23.94 7.75
CA VAL A 156 1.98 -22.65 7.03
C VAL A 156 1.17 -21.52 7.69
N SER A 157 0.44 -21.80 8.75
CA SER A 157 -0.45 -20.85 9.42
C SER A 157 0.25 -19.91 10.40
N THR A 158 1.53 -20.17 10.73
CA THR A 158 2.30 -19.30 11.61
C THR A 158 2.68 -18.01 10.88
N VAL A 159 2.39 -16.87 11.49
CA VAL A 159 2.87 -15.56 11.03
C VAL A 159 4.40 -15.56 11.19
N SER A 160 5.12 -15.86 10.13
CA SER A 160 6.57 -15.81 10.06
C SER A 160 7.00 -14.96 8.89
N ARG A 161 8.20 -14.37 9.00
CA ARG A 161 8.80 -13.62 7.89
C ARG A 161 9.06 -14.57 6.73
N SER A 162 8.75 -14.10 5.51
CA SER A 162 9.05 -14.86 4.31
C SER A 162 10.56 -14.94 4.08
N ASP A 163 11.10 -16.15 3.93
CA ASP A 163 12.49 -16.38 3.61
C ASP A 163 12.75 -16.47 2.11
N VAL A 164 11.71 -16.80 1.33
CA VAL A 164 11.77 -16.91 -0.13
C VAL A 164 10.61 -16.12 -0.75
N ASN A 165 10.94 -15.29 -1.73
CA ASN A 165 9.99 -14.54 -2.52
C ASN A 165 10.22 -14.85 -4.01
N LEU A 166 9.24 -15.49 -4.64
CA LEU A 166 9.29 -15.86 -6.05
C LEU A 166 8.11 -15.23 -6.79
N ILE A 167 8.39 -14.68 -7.97
CA ILE A 167 7.37 -14.40 -8.96
C ILE A 167 7.48 -15.45 -10.05
N VAL A 168 6.42 -16.21 -10.21
CA VAL A 168 6.30 -17.24 -11.26
C VAL A 168 5.40 -16.68 -12.35
N THR A 169 5.99 -16.40 -13.50
CA THR A 169 5.27 -15.92 -14.68
C THR A 169 4.99 -17.10 -15.59
N VAL A 170 3.73 -17.36 -15.86
CA VAL A 170 3.28 -18.50 -16.68
C VAL A 170 2.64 -18.02 -17.96
N ASN A 171 3.11 -18.52 -19.08
CA ASN A 171 2.42 -18.37 -20.36
C ASN A 171 1.86 -19.73 -20.81
N PRO A 172 0.55 -19.98 -20.65
CA PRO A 172 -0.05 -21.28 -20.96
C PRO A 172 0.00 -21.63 -22.44
N LYS A 173 -0.01 -20.64 -23.33
CA LYS A 173 0.03 -20.85 -24.79
C LYS A 173 1.38 -21.34 -25.26
N THR A 174 2.45 -20.73 -24.80
CA THR A 174 3.82 -21.07 -25.16
C THR A 174 4.42 -22.15 -24.25
N LYS A 175 3.71 -22.49 -23.18
CA LYS A 175 4.19 -23.39 -22.11
C LYS A 175 5.51 -22.94 -21.48
N GLN A 176 5.72 -21.64 -21.41
CA GLN A 176 6.89 -21.04 -20.80
C GLN A 176 6.59 -20.63 -19.37
N ILE A 177 7.56 -20.90 -18.50
CA ILE A 177 7.53 -20.49 -17.09
C ILE A 177 8.83 -19.73 -16.81
N LEU A 178 8.69 -18.51 -16.32
CA LEU A 178 9.80 -17.70 -15.84
C LEU A 178 9.69 -17.57 -14.33
N MET A 179 10.78 -17.82 -13.62
CA MET A 179 10.87 -17.59 -12.18
C MET A 179 11.83 -16.47 -11.87
N THR A 180 11.35 -15.49 -11.11
CA THR A 180 12.12 -14.36 -10.62
C THR A 180 12.18 -14.43 -9.10
N SER A 181 13.37 -14.59 -8.55
CA SER A 181 13.58 -14.56 -7.09
C SER A 181 13.95 -13.15 -6.64
N ILE A 182 13.29 -12.69 -5.58
CA ILE A 182 13.59 -11.41 -4.95
C ILE A 182 14.16 -11.70 -3.56
N PRO A 183 15.40 -11.29 -3.27
CA PRO A 183 15.98 -11.48 -1.94
C PRO A 183 15.16 -10.82 -0.85
N ARG A 184 14.96 -11.50 0.28
CA ARG A 184 14.21 -10.97 1.42
C ARG A 184 14.77 -9.67 1.98
N ASP A 185 16.08 -9.49 1.89
CA ASP A 185 16.80 -8.30 2.39
C ASP A 185 16.99 -7.23 1.32
N CYS A 186 16.39 -7.41 0.15
CA CYS A 186 16.40 -6.40 -0.91
C CYS A 186 15.82 -5.09 -0.39
N GLU A 187 16.58 -4.01 -0.51
CA GLU A 187 16.05 -2.66 -0.26
C GLU A 187 15.16 -2.23 -1.41
N ILE A 188 13.95 -1.88 -1.08
CA ILE A 188 12.88 -1.63 -2.03
C ILE A 188 12.01 -0.46 -1.53
N GLU A 189 11.49 0.32 -2.46
CA GLU A 189 10.55 1.36 -2.14
C GLU A 189 9.19 0.77 -1.76
N LEU A 190 8.72 1.05 -0.54
CA LEU A 190 7.43 0.56 -0.06
C LEU A 190 6.28 1.26 -0.77
N HIS A 191 5.32 0.49 -1.27
CA HIS A 191 4.10 1.01 -1.89
C HIS A 191 3.35 1.97 -0.97
N LYS A 192 3.31 1.64 0.31
CA LYS A 192 2.57 2.35 1.35
C LYS A 192 2.98 3.82 1.53
N ASN A 193 4.27 4.11 1.47
CA ASN A 193 4.78 5.43 1.89
C ASN A 193 5.96 5.95 1.05
N GLY A 194 6.45 5.18 0.08
CA GLY A 194 7.59 5.54 -0.75
C GLY A 194 8.94 5.55 0.00
N LYS A 195 9.00 5.02 1.21
CA LYS A 195 10.26 4.89 1.96
C LYS A 195 11.00 3.63 1.54
N MET A 196 12.33 3.69 1.53
CA MET A 196 13.18 2.52 1.31
C MET A 196 13.21 1.67 2.57
N ASP A 197 12.96 0.37 2.41
CA ASP A 197 13.04 -0.61 3.48
C ASP A 197 13.30 -2.01 2.89
N LYS A 198 13.58 -2.97 3.74
CA LYS A 198 13.75 -4.36 3.32
C LYS A 198 12.41 -4.97 2.92
N LEU A 199 12.40 -5.76 1.85
CA LEU A 199 11.19 -6.45 1.39
C LEU A 199 10.55 -7.28 2.50
N THR A 200 11.36 -7.97 3.32
CA THR A 200 10.85 -8.79 4.42
C THR A 200 10.03 -7.98 5.45
N HIS A 201 10.28 -6.68 5.58
CA HIS A 201 9.54 -5.83 6.51
C HIS A 201 8.12 -5.48 6.02
N THR A 202 7.83 -5.65 4.74
CA THR A 202 6.48 -5.43 4.19
C THR A 202 5.45 -6.38 4.82
N GLY A 203 5.87 -7.58 5.22
CA GLY A 203 5.00 -8.57 5.86
C GLY A 203 4.37 -8.10 7.18
N ILE A 204 4.96 -7.10 7.84
CA ILE A 204 4.38 -6.47 9.04
C ILE A 204 3.05 -5.79 8.72
N TYR A 205 2.90 -5.28 7.50
CA TYR A 205 1.71 -4.56 7.03
C TYR A 205 0.72 -5.46 6.27
N GLY A 206 0.99 -6.74 6.19
CA GLY A 206 0.17 -7.70 5.47
C GLY A 206 0.71 -8.06 4.08
N VAL A 207 0.24 -9.19 3.55
CA VAL A 207 0.69 -9.71 2.25
C VAL A 207 0.32 -8.76 1.10
N GLU A 208 -0.77 -8.03 1.22
CA GLU A 208 -1.22 -7.07 0.23
C GLU A 208 -0.20 -5.96 0.00
N GLU A 209 0.43 -5.47 1.06
CA GLU A 209 1.51 -4.49 0.96
C GLU A 209 2.75 -5.08 0.26
N THR A 210 3.11 -6.31 0.59
CA THR A 210 4.21 -7.03 -0.07
C THR A 210 3.93 -7.16 -1.58
N ILE A 211 2.74 -7.56 -1.95
CA ILE A 211 2.32 -7.72 -3.35
C ILE A 211 2.37 -6.38 -4.09
N SER A 212 1.80 -5.34 -3.51
CA SER A 212 1.80 -4.01 -4.14
C SER A 212 3.21 -3.46 -4.30
N THR A 213 4.08 -3.67 -3.33
CA THR A 213 5.49 -3.27 -3.38
C THR A 213 6.24 -4.00 -4.50
N ILE A 214 6.04 -5.31 -4.64
CA ILE A 214 6.65 -6.11 -5.71
C ILE A 214 6.12 -5.69 -7.08
N GLU A 215 4.83 -5.44 -7.20
CA GLU A 215 4.22 -4.97 -8.46
C GLU A 215 4.80 -3.64 -8.91
N ASP A 216 4.97 -2.70 -8.00
CA ASP A 216 5.59 -1.40 -8.30
C ASP A 216 7.05 -1.58 -8.73
N PHE A 217 7.79 -2.45 -8.04
CA PHE A 217 9.21 -2.70 -8.31
C PHE A 217 9.47 -3.38 -9.65
N LEU A 218 8.65 -4.38 -9.99
CA LEU A 218 8.81 -5.16 -11.21
C LEU A 218 7.97 -4.66 -12.39
N ASP A 219 7.10 -3.68 -12.17
CA ASP A 219 6.14 -3.17 -13.16
C ASP A 219 5.32 -4.29 -13.80
N LEU A 220 4.71 -5.10 -12.97
CA LEU A 220 3.83 -6.20 -13.38
C LEU A 220 2.63 -6.35 -12.44
N ASP A 221 1.59 -7.05 -12.90
CA ASP A 221 0.44 -7.40 -12.08
C ASP A 221 0.60 -8.82 -11.50
N VAL A 222 0.38 -8.96 -10.21
CA VAL A 222 0.29 -10.25 -9.54
C VAL A 222 -1.17 -10.71 -9.51
N ASN A 223 -1.45 -11.85 -10.13
CA ASN A 223 -2.81 -12.37 -10.29
C ASN A 223 -3.18 -13.40 -9.22
N TYR A 224 -2.19 -14.13 -8.72
CA TYR A 224 -2.38 -15.18 -7.73
C TYR A 224 -1.29 -15.13 -6.66
N TYR A 225 -1.63 -15.62 -5.47
CA TYR A 225 -0.74 -15.70 -4.33
C TYR A 225 -0.77 -17.09 -3.70
N ALA A 226 0.40 -17.60 -3.35
CA ALA A 226 0.53 -18.84 -2.59
C ALA A 226 1.60 -18.67 -1.51
N ARG A 227 1.26 -19.09 -0.28
CA ARG A 227 2.21 -19.21 0.81
C ARG A 227 2.44 -20.70 1.07
N THR A 228 3.68 -21.13 1.08
CA THR A 228 4.01 -22.54 1.17
C THR A 228 5.38 -22.77 1.82
N ASN A 229 5.70 -24.03 2.11
CA ASN A 229 7.05 -24.45 2.42
C ASN A 229 7.82 -24.82 1.13
N PHE A 230 9.09 -25.22 1.24
CA PHE A 230 9.90 -25.59 0.08
C PHE A 230 9.30 -26.72 -0.76
N SER A 231 8.71 -27.75 -0.12
CA SER A 231 8.04 -28.83 -0.83
C SER A 231 6.85 -28.32 -1.66
N GLY A 232 6.09 -27.36 -1.14
CA GLY A 232 4.97 -26.76 -1.82
C GLY A 232 5.38 -25.95 -3.04
N ILE A 233 6.53 -25.28 -3.02
CA ILE A 233 7.06 -24.55 -4.18
C ILE A 233 7.27 -25.50 -5.34
N THR A 234 7.93 -26.64 -5.10
CA THR A 234 8.14 -27.67 -6.11
C THR A 234 6.82 -28.18 -6.66
N ASN A 235 5.82 -28.44 -5.79
CA ASN A 235 4.50 -28.90 -6.21
C ASN A 235 3.78 -27.89 -7.08
N ILE A 236 3.89 -26.59 -6.78
CA ILE A 236 3.29 -25.52 -7.60
C ILE A 236 3.95 -25.50 -8.98
N ILE A 237 5.26 -25.55 -9.06
CA ILE A 237 6.01 -25.55 -10.31
C ILE A 237 5.66 -26.75 -11.16
N ASP A 238 5.62 -27.95 -10.57
CA ASP A 238 5.24 -29.20 -11.26
C ASP A 238 3.80 -29.13 -11.77
N ALA A 239 2.89 -28.59 -10.97
CA ALA A 239 1.49 -28.41 -11.37
C ALA A 239 1.30 -27.42 -12.53
N LEU A 240 2.20 -26.44 -12.66
CA LEU A 240 2.22 -25.46 -13.75
C LEU A 240 2.86 -26.01 -15.05
N GLY A 241 3.36 -27.23 -15.05
CA GLY A 241 3.92 -27.89 -16.22
C GLY A 241 5.44 -28.16 -16.16
N GLY A 242 6.04 -27.89 -15.01
CA GLY A 242 7.47 -28.08 -14.79
C GLY A 242 8.34 -26.98 -15.39
N VAL A 243 9.62 -27.03 -15.08
CA VAL A 243 10.64 -26.12 -15.61
C VAL A 243 11.73 -26.95 -16.29
N THR A 244 11.99 -26.64 -17.55
CA THR A 244 13.20 -27.15 -18.21
C THR A 244 14.34 -26.20 -17.93
N VAL A 245 15.36 -26.66 -17.21
CA VAL A 245 16.58 -25.88 -16.98
C VAL A 245 17.59 -26.32 -18.01
N ASP A 246 17.98 -25.42 -18.89
CA ASP A 246 19.14 -25.63 -19.74
C ASP A 246 20.41 -25.47 -18.89
N SER A 247 21.12 -26.57 -18.72
CA SER A 247 22.38 -26.62 -17.98
C SER A 247 23.55 -26.23 -18.89
#